data_6edbc93fccf056243ccf680a1bd3aa2f
#
_entry.id   6edbc93fccf056243ccf680a1bd3aa2f
#
_cell.length_a   1.000
_cell.length_b   1.000
_cell.length_c   1.000
_cell.angle_alpha   90.00
_cell.angle_beta   90.00
_cell.angle_gamma   90.00
#
_symmetry.space_group_name_H-M   'P 1'
#
loop_
_entity.id
_entity.type
_entity.pdbx_description
1 polymer ?
#
loop_
_entity_poly.entity_id
_entity_poly.type
_entity_poly.pdbx_seq_one_letter_code
_entity_poly.pdbx_strand_id
1 'polypeptide(L)'
;MTEIIDVYAREILDSRGTPTVEVEVTLSSEIVGRASVPSGASTGEHEMLELRDNDMDRYLGKGVEKAVENVTYKIGPEIIGMDCLFQRDIDYAMIALDGTDNKSSLGANAMLGASLACARAAAKATGMPLYRYIGGVSAKDIPVPMTNILNGGQHADNNVDIQEFMIMPVGAPDFREGIRMCSEVFHYLKSVLQKKGYGTAVGDEGGFAPNLKSNEEALSLIMKAIDKSGYSPGSDIFIAIDSAANSFYLDGKYTLSAEKKPVKTSEELVAFYSDLVERYPIISIEDGLAEDDWDGWKLMTDKLGASVQIVGDDIFVTNRERLEKGISLGIANSILIKLNQIGTLTETLETIERAKEAEYTTVVSHRSGETEDTFMSDLAVAMNCGQIKSGSVSRSERLAKYNQLIRIEEELGDNAVYRGMGAFYNISKG
;
A
#
# COMPACT_ATOMS: atom_id res chain seq x y z
N MET A 1 -31.49 1.53 -14.64
CA MET A 1 -30.32 1.35 -15.54
C MET A 1 -29.03 1.00 -14.76
N THR A 2 -29.09 1.08 -13.44
CA THR A 2 -27.97 0.82 -12.52
C THR A 2 -28.14 -0.45 -11.68
N GLU A 3 -29.23 -1.20 -11.95
CA GLU A 3 -29.50 -2.50 -11.31
C GLU A 3 -28.47 -3.54 -11.78
N ILE A 4 -27.93 -4.30 -10.86
CA ILE A 4 -26.99 -5.40 -11.09
C ILE A 4 -27.78 -6.59 -11.65
N ILE A 5 -27.41 -7.08 -12.83
CA ILE A 5 -28.08 -8.23 -13.49
C ILE A 5 -27.20 -9.48 -13.58
N ASP A 6 -25.89 -9.33 -13.48
CA ASP A 6 -24.96 -10.46 -13.52
C ASP A 6 -23.68 -10.15 -12.75
N VAL A 7 -23.12 -11.19 -12.12
CA VAL A 7 -21.84 -11.15 -11.40
C VAL A 7 -21.04 -12.39 -11.82
N TYR A 8 -19.89 -12.14 -12.41
CA TYR A 8 -19.00 -13.19 -12.90
C TYR A 8 -17.61 -13.04 -12.30
N ALA A 9 -16.99 -14.14 -11.93
CA ALA A 9 -15.63 -14.16 -11.40
C ALA A 9 -14.76 -15.18 -12.16
N ARG A 10 -13.45 -14.88 -12.17
CA ARG A 10 -12.42 -15.78 -12.71
C ARG A 10 -11.15 -15.73 -11.89
N GLU A 11 -10.39 -16.80 -12.00
CA GLU A 11 -9.01 -16.81 -11.52
C GLU A 11 -8.09 -16.20 -12.58
N ILE A 12 -7.23 -15.27 -12.17
CA ILE A 12 -6.16 -14.68 -12.99
C ILE A 12 -4.83 -14.84 -12.25
N LEU A 13 -3.71 -14.46 -12.86
CA LEU A 13 -2.39 -14.49 -12.23
C LEU A 13 -1.97 -13.08 -11.77
N ASP A 14 -1.39 -13.00 -10.57
CA ASP A 14 -0.71 -11.81 -10.07
C ASP A 14 0.71 -11.66 -10.66
N SER A 15 1.42 -10.60 -10.30
CA SER A 15 2.78 -10.29 -10.74
C SER A 15 3.85 -11.31 -10.33
N ARG A 16 3.51 -12.24 -9.43
CA ARG A 16 4.35 -13.35 -8.99
C ARG A 16 3.99 -14.68 -9.67
N GLY A 17 2.98 -14.68 -10.57
CA GLY A 17 2.43 -15.89 -11.16
C GLY A 17 1.57 -16.71 -10.18
N THR A 18 1.12 -16.11 -9.10
CA THR A 18 0.20 -16.72 -8.13
C THR A 18 -1.24 -16.37 -8.49
N PRO A 19 -2.20 -17.32 -8.39
CA PRO A 19 -3.60 -17.04 -8.67
C PRO A 19 -4.19 -15.97 -7.77
N THR A 20 -5.06 -15.14 -8.35
CA THR A 20 -5.91 -14.17 -7.64
C THR A 20 -7.27 -14.04 -8.33
N VAL A 21 -8.20 -13.32 -7.68
CA VAL A 21 -9.59 -13.18 -8.11
C VAL A 21 -9.75 -11.93 -8.97
N GLU A 22 -10.45 -12.07 -10.09
CA GLU A 22 -11.01 -10.95 -10.88
C GLU A 22 -12.52 -11.10 -10.95
N VAL A 23 -13.26 -10.00 -10.70
CA VAL A 23 -14.72 -9.96 -10.71
C VAL A 23 -15.22 -8.97 -11.75
N GLU A 24 -16.28 -9.34 -12.45
CA GLU A 24 -17.07 -8.48 -13.35
C GLU A 24 -18.50 -8.37 -12.82
N VAL A 25 -19.01 -7.15 -12.77
CA VAL A 25 -20.41 -6.83 -12.45
C VAL A 25 -21.03 -6.17 -13.66
N THR A 26 -22.14 -6.76 -14.16
CA THR A 26 -22.89 -6.25 -15.31
C THR A 26 -24.18 -5.59 -14.83
N LEU A 27 -24.46 -4.39 -15.32
CA LEU A 27 -25.67 -3.65 -15.03
C LEU A 27 -26.73 -3.86 -16.11
N SER A 28 -28.00 -3.55 -15.79
CA SER A 28 -29.14 -3.61 -16.75
C SER A 28 -28.98 -2.66 -17.95
N SER A 29 -28.01 -1.75 -17.91
CA SER A 29 -27.57 -0.92 -19.04
C SER A 29 -26.46 -1.55 -19.88
N GLU A 30 -26.11 -2.81 -19.67
CA GLU A 30 -24.99 -3.53 -20.28
C GLU A 30 -23.59 -2.97 -19.93
N ILE A 31 -23.53 -2.03 -18.99
CA ILE A 31 -22.25 -1.52 -18.47
C ILE A 31 -21.61 -2.58 -17.58
N VAL A 32 -20.31 -2.81 -17.79
CA VAL A 32 -19.50 -3.77 -17.01
C VAL A 32 -18.46 -3.02 -16.18
N GLY A 33 -18.48 -3.27 -14.87
CA GLY A 33 -17.40 -2.95 -13.95
C GLY A 33 -16.52 -4.17 -13.73
N ARG A 34 -15.18 -4.02 -13.74
CA ARG A 34 -14.21 -5.10 -13.50
C ARG A 34 -13.21 -4.68 -12.47
N ALA A 35 -12.86 -5.58 -11.55
CA ALA A 35 -11.82 -5.36 -10.57
C ALA A 35 -11.01 -6.64 -10.32
N SER A 36 -9.69 -6.47 -10.17
CA SER A 36 -8.77 -7.56 -9.84
C SER A 36 -8.17 -7.30 -8.45
N VAL A 37 -8.09 -8.35 -7.63
CA VAL A 37 -7.70 -8.25 -6.23
C VAL A 37 -6.19 -8.49 -6.07
N PRO A 38 -5.44 -7.62 -5.37
CA PRO A 38 -4.04 -7.87 -5.05
C PRO A 38 -3.89 -8.89 -3.91
N SER A 39 -2.67 -9.45 -3.76
CA SER A 39 -2.34 -10.47 -2.74
C SER A 39 -1.01 -10.19 -2.06
N GLY A 40 -0.92 -10.30 -0.74
CA GLY A 40 0.30 -10.12 0.03
C GLY A 40 1.23 -11.34 0.01
N ALA A 41 2.55 -11.12 0.19
CA ALA A 41 3.51 -12.16 0.55
C ALA A 41 3.67 -12.24 2.07
N SER A 42 3.90 -11.10 2.72
CA SER A 42 3.78 -10.92 4.16
C SER A 42 2.33 -10.50 4.47
N THR A 43 1.75 -11.07 5.50
CA THR A 43 0.39 -10.74 5.96
C THR A 43 0.43 -10.54 7.46
N GLY A 44 -0.15 -9.45 7.97
CA GLY A 44 -0.39 -9.27 9.39
C GLY A 44 -1.34 -10.36 9.91
N GLU A 45 -1.16 -10.81 11.13
CA GLU A 45 -1.98 -11.88 11.73
C GLU A 45 -3.47 -11.49 11.80
N HIS A 46 -3.75 -10.20 11.83
CA HIS A 46 -5.09 -9.63 11.97
C HIS A 46 -5.76 -9.21 10.66
N GLU A 47 -5.17 -9.50 9.50
CA GLU A 47 -5.81 -9.26 8.19
C GLU A 47 -7.06 -10.14 8.02
N MET A 48 -8.06 -9.64 7.29
CA MET A 48 -9.19 -10.45 6.86
C MET A 48 -8.71 -11.58 5.95
N LEU A 49 -9.36 -12.75 6.06
CA LEU A 49 -8.89 -13.96 5.42
C LEU A 49 -8.94 -13.88 3.89
N GLU A 50 -7.79 -13.98 3.25
CA GLU A 50 -7.68 -14.29 1.83
C GLU A 50 -7.98 -15.78 1.63
N LEU A 51 -9.11 -16.11 1.01
CA LEU A 51 -9.53 -17.50 0.84
C LEU A 51 -8.71 -18.18 -0.26
N ARG A 52 -8.00 -19.25 0.10
CA ARG A 52 -7.22 -20.12 -0.75
C ARG A 52 -7.77 -21.54 -0.76
N ASP A 53 -7.56 -22.27 -1.86
CA ASP A 53 -8.12 -23.63 -2.02
C ASP A 53 -7.44 -24.66 -1.14
N ASN A 54 -6.15 -24.47 -0.82
CA ASN A 54 -5.29 -25.40 -0.08
C ASN A 54 -5.19 -26.79 -0.76
N ASP A 55 -5.42 -26.84 -2.08
CA ASP A 55 -5.20 -28.04 -2.90
C ASP A 55 -3.77 -28.05 -3.41
N MET A 56 -2.93 -28.90 -2.85
CA MET A 56 -1.51 -28.98 -3.18
C MET A 56 -1.24 -29.44 -4.62
N ASP A 57 -2.18 -30.12 -5.25
CA ASP A 57 -2.07 -30.57 -6.64
C ASP A 57 -2.34 -29.43 -7.66
N ARG A 58 -2.86 -28.29 -7.16
CA ARG A 58 -3.18 -27.13 -7.99
C ARG A 58 -2.54 -25.86 -7.41
N TYR A 59 -1.66 -25.23 -8.18
CA TYR A 59 -0.93 -24.01 -7.76
C TYR A 59 -0.25 -24.12 -6.38
N LEU A 60 0.18 -25.32 -5.99
CA LEU A 60 0.82 -25.56 -4.68
C LEU A 60 -0.04 -25.08 -3.49
N GLY A 61 -1.35 -25.28 -3.57
CA GLY A 61 -2.31 -24.88 -2.55
C GLY A 61 -2.84 -23.44 -2.68
N LYS A 62 -2.27 -22.64 -3.59
CA LYS A 62 -2.57 -21.20 -3.71
C LYS A 62 -3.71 -20.86 -4.68
N GLY A 63 -4.43 -21.84 -5.21
CA GLY A 63 -5.61 -21.63 -6.06
C GLY A 63 -6.69 -20.81 -5.35
N VAL A 64 -7.60 -20.18 -6.11
CA VAL A 64 -8.69 -19.34 -5.60
C VAL A 64 -10.06 -19.74 -6.19
N GLU A 65 -10.23 -20.99 -6.63
CA GLU A 65 -11.51 -21.47 -7.18
C GLU A 65 -12.64 -21.36 -6.18
N LYS A 66 -12.42 -21.66 -4.89
CA LYS A 66 -13.42 -21.47 -3.83
C LYS A 66 -13.88 -20.02 -3.71
N ALA A 67 -12.97 -19.06 -3.81
CA ALA A 67 -13.32 -17.64 -3.79
C ALA A 67 -14.12 -17.27 -5.05
N VAL A 68 -13.74 -17.75 -6.21
CA VAL A 68 -14.48 -17.58 -7.49
C VAL A 68 -15.88 -18.19 -7.38
N GLU A 69 -16.02 -19.41 -6.86
CA GLU A 69 -17.32 -20.05 -6.61
C GLU A 69 -18.17 -19.25 -5.61
N ASN A 70 -17.59 -18.72 -4.55
CA ASN A 70 -18.29 -17.88 -3.59
C ASN A 70 -18.82 -16.59 -4.24
N VAL A 71 -18.05 -15.96 -5.14
CA VAL A 71 -18.55 -14.82 -5.91
C VAL A 71 -19.74 -15.23 -6.77
N THR A 72 -19.59 -16.30 -7.55
CA THR A 72 -20.59 -16.69 -8.53
C THR A 72 -21.88 -17.25 -7.93
N TYR A 73 -21.75 -18.06 -6.87
CA TYR A 73 -22.89 -18.84 -6.35
C TYR A 73 -23.45 -18.34 -5.01
N LYS A 74 -22.76 -17.41 -4.34
CA LYS A 74 -23.24 -16.84 -3.06
C LYS A 74 -23.37 -15.32 -3.13
N ILE A 75 -22.29 -14.60 -3.46
CA ILE A 75 -22.29 -13.12 -3.52
C ILE A 75 -23.17 -12.64 -4.68
N GLY A 76 -23.01 -13.22 -5.89
CA GLY A 76 -23.80 -12.83 -7.06
C GLY A 76 -25.31 -12.90 -6.79
N PRO A 77 -25.87 -14.05 -6.39
CA PRO A 77 -27.30 -14.15 -6.05
C PRO A 77 -27.78 -13.16 -4.97
N GLU A 78 -26.95 -12.79 -4.02
CA GLU A 78 -27.28 -11.82 -2.97
C GLU A 78 -27.41 -10.40 -3.49
N ILE A 79 -26.49 -9.98 -4.38
CA ILE A 79 -26.43 -8.57 -4.83
C ILE A 79 -27.13 -8.31 -6.18
N ILE A 80 -27.49 -9.36 -6.96
CA ILE A 80 -28.30 -9.22 -8.18
C ILE A 80 -29.65 -8.64 -7.82
N GLY A 81 -30.11 -7.62 -8.57
CA GLY A 81 -31.31 -6.84 -8.32
C GLY A 81 -31.09 -5.60 -7.48
N MET A 82 -29.92 -5.48 -6.81
CA MET A 82 -29.58 -4.23 -6.09
C MET A 82 -29.17 -3.13 -7.08
N ASP A 83 -29.38 -1.90 -6.68
CA ASP A 83 -28.86 -0.73 -7.42
C ASP A 83 -27.40 -0.52 -7.08
N CYS A 84 -26.53 -0.57 -8.11
CA CYS A 84 -25.08 -0.47 -7.99
C CYS A 84 -24.61 0.87 -7.39
N LEU A 85 -25.45 1.90 -7.36
CA LEU A 85 -25.14 3.19 -6.73
C LEU A 85 -25.13 3.15 -5.20
N PHE A 86 -25.76 2.14 -4.59
CA PHE A 86 -25.81 1.97 -3.13
C PHE A 86 -24.67 1.09 -2.62
N GLN A 87 -23.43 1.56 -2.80
CA GLN A 87 -22.20 0.81 -2.44
C GLN A 87 -22.24 0.26 -1.01
N ARG A 88 -22.67 1.09 -0.04
CA ARG A 88 -22.71 0.68 1.37
C ARG A 88 -23.67 -0.48 1.60
N ASP A 89 -24.85 -0.45 0.97
CA ASP A 89 -25.85 -1.49 1.13
C ASP A 89 -25.34 -2.82 0.53
N ILE A 90 -24.64 -2.76 -0.62
CA ILE A 90 -24.01 -3.92 -1.25
C ILE A 90 -22.92 -4.50 -0.35
N ASP A 91 -22.01 -3.67 0.16
CA ASP A 91 -20.91 -4.11 1.00
C ASP A 91 -21.42 -4.72 2.32
N TYR A 92 -22.42 -4.08 2.97
CA TYR A 92 -23.02 -4.62 4.19
C TYR A 92 -23.86 -5.89 3.95
N ALA A 93 -24.51 -6.04 2.79
CA ALA A 93 -25.16 -7.31 2.42
C ALA A 93 -24.13 -8.45 2.33
N MET A 94 -22.98 -8.22 1.71
CA MET A 94 -21.89 -9.20 1.65
C MET A 94 -21.29 -9.51 3.02
N ILE A 95 -21.10 -8.50 3.89
CA ILE A 95 -20.61 -8.69 5.27
C ILE A 95 -21.61 -9.53 6.08
N ALA A 96 -22.90 -9.23 5.97
CA ALA A 96 -23.95 -10.00 6.64
C ALA A 96 -24.04 -11.44 6.11
N LEU A 97 -23.84 -11.64 4.81
CA LEU A 97 -23.81 -12.98 4.19
C LEU A 97 -22.61 -13.80 4.64
N ASP A 98 -21.44 -13.21 4.82
CA ASP A 98 -20.25 -13.88 5.36
C ASP A 98 -20.48 -14.29 6.82
N GLY A 99 -20.93 -13.37 7.65
CA GLY A 99 -21.33 -13.58 9.05
C GLY A 99 -20.19 -13.95 10.00
N THR A 100 -18.92 -13.83 9.57
CA THR A 100 -17.73 -14.10 10.41
C THR A 100 -16.92 -12.83 10.65
N ASP A 101 -16.18 -12.77 11.77
CA ASP A 101 -15.42 -11.59 12.15
C ASP A 101 -14.26 -11.29 11.18
N ASN A 102 -13.74 -12.32 10.49
CA ASN A 102 -12.55 -12.22 9.63
C ASN A 102 -12.83 -12.57 8.16
N LYS A 103 -14.10 -12.57 7.72
CA LYS A 103 -14.51 -12.90 6.35
C LYS A 103 -14.09 -14.29 5.87
N SER A 104 -14.02 -15.26 6.78
CA SER A 104 -13.54 -16.61 6.48
C SER A 104 -14.55 -17.50 5.75
N SER A 105 -15.82 -17.13 5.70
CA SER A 105 -16.86 -17.89 4.99
C SER A 105 -16.85 -17.66 3.48
N LEU A 106 -16.73 -16.41 3.06
CA LEU A 106 -16.71 -16.03 1.64
C LEU A 106 -15.29 -15.79 1.13
N GLY A 107 -14.43 -15.23 1.96
CA GLY A 107 -13.10 -14.73 1.64
C GLY A 107 -13.08 -13.23 1.37
N ALA A 108 -12.16 -12.52 2.01
CA ALA A 108 -11.97 -11.08 1.80
C ALA A 108 -11.65 -10.75 0.34
N ASN A 109 -10.92 -11.62 -0.36
CA ASN A 109 -10.62 -11.49 -1.78
C ASN A 109 -11.88 -11.57 -2.66
N ALA A 110 -12.80 -12.50 -2.38
CA ALA A 110 -14.07 -12.61 -3.11
C ALA A 110 -14.94 -11.37 -2.90
N MET A 111 -15.08 -10.94 -1.65
CA MET A 111 -15.88 -9.77 -1.27
C MET A 111 -15.30 -8.48 -1.87
N LEU A 112 -13.98 -8.29 -1.79
CA LEU A 112 -13.32 -7.11 -2.34
C LEU A 112 -13.50 -7.03 -3.86
N GLY A 113 -13.30 -8.14 -4.58
CA GLY A 113 -13.49 -8.16 -6.02
C GLY A 113 -14.87 -7.67 -6.44
N ALA A 114 -15.93 -8.16 -5.79
CA ALA A 114 -17.31 -7.74 -6.04
C ALA A 114 -17.54 -6.26 -5.67
N SER A 115 -17.09 -5.83 -4.49
CA SER A 115 -17.21 -4.47 -3.99
C SER A 115 -16.60 -3.45 -4.97
N LEU A 116 -15.37 -3.68 -5.43
CA LEU A 116 -14.66 -2.78 -6.34
C LEU A 116 -15.24 -2.82 -7.76
N ALA A 117 -15.70 -3.98 -8.23
CA ALA A 117 -16.38 -4.10 -9.52
C ALA A 117 -17.69 -3.32 -9.55
N CYS A 118 -18.47 -3.34 -8.46
CA CYS A 118 -19.67 -2.52 -8.29
C CYS A 118 -19.33 -1.02 -8.36
N ALA A 119 -18.35 -0.55 -7.63
CA ALA A 119 -17.93 0.86 -7.66
C ALA A 119 -17.53 1.31 -9.08
N ARG A 120 -16.81 0.49 -9.83
CA ARG A 120 -16.46 0.78 -11.24
C ARG A 120 -17.65 0.77 -12.18
N ALA A 121 -18.57 -0.17 -12.01
CA ALA A 121 -19.80 -0.20 -12.79
C ALA A 121 -20.64 1.08 -12.55
N ALA A 122 -20.78 1.46 -11.29
CA ALA A 122 -21.50 2.67 -10.88
C ALA A 122 -20.85 3.96 -11.42
N ALA A 123 -19.52 4.08 -11.34
CA ALA A 123 -18.78 5.19 -11.91
C ALA A 123 -19.01 5.32 -13.43
N LYS A 124 -18.90 4.21 -14.17
CA LYS A 124 -19.17 4.17 -15.61
C LYS A 124 -20.63 4.52 -15.93
N ALA A 125 -21.59 4.00 -15.15
CA ALA A 125 -23.02 4.26 -15.36
C ALA A 125 -23.41 5.73 -15.14
N THR A 126 -22.69 6.42 -14.25
CA THR A 126 -22.87 7.86 -14.01
C THR A 126 -22.03 8.74 -14.95
N GLY A 127 -21.20 8.14 -15.82
CA GLY A 127 -20.30 8.87 -16.72
C GLY A 127 -19.18 9.62 -15.99
N MET A 128 -18.83 9.20 -14.78
CA MET A 128 -17.78 9.81 -13.97
C MET A 128 -16.51 8.96 -13.98
N PRO A 129 -15.31 9.57 -13.96
CA PRO A 129 -14.09 8.86 -13.61
C PRO A 129 -14.19 8.35 -12.16
N LEU A 130 -13.54 7.21 -11.87
CA LEU A 130 -13.70 6.50 -10.60
C LEU A 130 -13.33 7.37 -9.38
N TYR A 131 -12.22 8.10 -9.45
CA TYR A 131 -11.81 8.98 -8.36
C TYR A 131 -12.86 10.06 -8.03
N ARG A 132 -13.56 10.57 -9.04
CA ARG A 132 -14.61 11.57 -8.85
C ARG A 132 -15.92 10.96 -8.37
N TYR A 133 -16.25 9.75 -8.83
CA TYR A 133 -17.42 9.03 -8.34
C TYR A 133 -17.31 8.73 -6.83
N ILE A 134 -16.14 8.29 -6.36
CA ILE A 134 -15.91 7.98 -4.94
C ILE A 134 -15.75 9.26 -4.11
N GLY A 135 -14.92 10.21 -4.54
CA GLY A 135 -14.50 11.38 -3.75
C GLY A 135 -15.30 12.66 -4.00
N GLY A 136 -16.22 12.62 -4.98
CA GLY A 136 -17.04 13.77 -5.34
C GLY A 136 -16.22 14.95 -5.86
N VAL A 137 -16.77 16.16 -5.67
CA VAL A 137 -16.16 17.42 -6.17
C VAL A 137 -14.88 17.81 -5.42
N SER A 138 -14.62 17.21 -4.26
CA SER A 138 -13.45 17.51 -3.42
C SER A 138 -12.19 16.75 -3.83
N ALA A 139 -12.30 15.71 -4.67
CA ALA A 139 -11.19 14.89 -5.13
C ALA A 139 -10.26 15.68 -6.05
N LYS A 140 -9.04 15.99 -5.59
CA LYS A 140 -8.07 16.83 -6.31
C LYS A 140 -6.62 16.65 -5.90
N ASP A 141 -6.35 16.05 -4.73
CA ASP A 141 -4.99 15.88 -4.24
C ASP A 141 -4.33 14.71 -4.97
N ILE A 142 -3.32 14.99 -5.77
CA ILE A 142 -2.47 13.96 -6.36
C ILE A 142 -1.43 13.54 -5.33
N PRO A 143 -1.34 12.25 -4.97
CA PRO A 143 -0.51 11.81 -3.86
C PRO A 143 0.98 11.89 -4.15
N VAL A 144 1.79 12.20 -3.13
CA VAL A 144 3.25 12.07 -3.18
C VAL A 144 3.60 10.58 -3.27
N PRO A 145 4.38 10.13 -4.27
CA PRO A 145 4.76 8.74 -4.38
C PRO A 145 5.86 8.38 -3.40
N MET A 146 5.69 7.25 -2.69
CA MET A 146 6.74 6.54 -1.95
C MET A 146 7.29 5.47 -2.89
N THR A 147 8.35 5.82 -3.63
CA THR A 147 8.90 4.97 -4.69
C THR A 147 9.98 4.05 -4.14
N ASN A 148 9.70 2.76 -4.07
CA ASN A 148 10.64 1.74 -3.60
C ASN A 148 11.77 1.53 -4.62
N ILE A 149 13.01 1.87 -4.27
CA ILE A 149 14.15 1.77 -5.18
C ILE A 149 15.21 0.75 -4.78
N LEU A 150 15.13 0.24 -3.52
CA LEU A 150 15.99 -0.83 -3.03
C LEU A 150 15.20 -1.72 -2.09
N ASN A 151 15.26 -3.03 -2.31
CA ASN A 151 14.56 -4.07 -1.56
C ASN A 151 15.50 -4.89 -0.68
N GLY A 152 15.01 -5.28 0.48
CA GLY A 152 15.56 -6.27 1.39
C GLY A 152 14.47 -7.16 1.98
N GLY A 153 14.70 -7.73 3.15
CA GLY A 153 13.73 -8.54 3.88
C GLY A 153 13.11 -9.65 3.03
N GLN A 154 11.80 -9.80 3.13
CA GLN A 154 11.04 -10.82 2.37
C GLN A 154 10.84 -10.45 0.88
N HIS A 155 11.12 -9.21 0.48
CA HIS A 155 10.96 -8.74 -0.91
C HIS A 155 12.19 -8.99 -1.79
N ALA A 156 13.28 -9.54 -1.23
CA ALA A 156 14.53 -9.79 -1.95
C ALA A 156 15.30 -10.97 -1.36
N ASP A 157 15.91 -11.78 -2.22
CA ASP A 157 16.87 -12.83 -1.81
C ASP A 157 18.25 -12.20 -1.63
N ASN A 158 18.42 -11.47 -0.51
CA ASN A 158 19.67 -10.81 -0.14
C ASN A 158 19.84 -10.74 1.39
N ASN A 159 20.88 -10.03 1.86
CA ASN A 159 21.23 -9.93 3.27
C ASN A 159 20.83 -8.61 3.94
N VAL A 160 19.97 -7.83 3.35
CA VAL A 160 19.46 -6.57 3.92
C VAL A 160 18.20 -6.87 4.73
N ASP A 161 18.16 -6.46 6.03
CA ASP A 161 17.04 -6.80 6.92
C ASP A 161 15.83 -5.90 6.68
N ILE A 162 16.04 -4.57 6.50
CA ILE A 162 14.97 -3.59 6.20
C ILE A 162 14.38 -3.91 4.82
N GLN A 163 13.06 -4.06 4.77
CA GLN A 163 12.36 -4.60 3.60
C GLN A 163 12.35 -3.65 2.40
N GLU A 164 12.13 -2.34 2.65
CA GLU A 164 12.03 -1.35 1.58
C GLU A 164 12.76 -0.05 1.92
N PHE A 165 13.46 0.47 0.93
CA PHE A 165 14.01 1.83 0.95
C PHE A 165 13.40 2.62 -0.19
N MET A 166 12.64 3.63 0.17
CA MET A 166 11.84 4.44 -0.75
C MET A 166 12.38 5.86 -0.84
N ILE A 167 12.13 6.51 -1.97
CA ILE A 167 12.34 7.95 -2.17
C ILE A 167 11.00 8.66 -2.35
N MET A 168 10.93 9.89 -1.86
CA MET A 168 9.75 10.73 -1.89
C MET A 168 10.09 12.11 -2.47
N PRO A 169 9.63 12.45 -3.69
CA PRO A 169 9.97 13.69 -4.39
C PRO A 169 9.08 14.86 -3.91
N VAL A 170 9.17 15.20 -2.63
CA VAL A 170 8.31 16.22 -2.02
C VAL A 170 8.58 17.64 -2.53
N GLY A 171 9.77 17.89 -3.10
CA GLY A 171 10.12 19.18 -3.70
C GLY A 171 9.66 19.34 -5.15
N ALA A 172 9.01 18.32 -5.73
CA ALA A 172 8.49 18.42 -7.10
C ALA A 172 7.32 19.42 -7.17
N PRO A 173 7.16 20.15 -8.28
CA PRO A 173 6.05 21.08 -8.47
C PRO A 173 4.71 20.37 -8.75
N ASP A 174 4.76 19.18 -9.31
CA ASP A 174 3.62 18.35 -9.69
C ASP A 174 3.99 16.87 -9.69
N PHE A 175 3.02 16.00 -9.89
CA PHE A 175 3.23 14.54 -9.82
C PHE A 175 4.11 14.03 -10.98
N ARG A 176 3.88 14.55 -12.20
CA ARG A 176 4.66 14.14 -13.39
C ARG A 176 6.15 14.40 -13.20
N GLU A 177 6.50 15.60 -12.68
CA GLU A 177 7.89 15.92 -12.35
C GLU A 177 8.41 15.05 -11.19
N GLY A 178 7.59 14.78 -10.18
CA GLY A 178 7.93 13.86 -9.09
C GLY A 178 8.31 12.46 -9.60
N ILE A 179 7.53 11.89 -10.51
CA ILE A 179 7.83 10.57 -11.12
C ILE A 179 9.09 10.64 -12.01
N ARG A 180 9.31 11.75 -12.74
CA ARG A 180 10.57 11.97 -13.48
C ARG A 180 11.77 11.94 -12.53
N MET A 181 11.71 12.67 -11.42
CA MET A 181 12.77 12.69 -10.40
C MET A 181 13.04 11.28 -9.86
N CYS A 182 12.00 10.52 -9.50
CA CYS A 182 12.14 9.13 -9.04
C CYS A 182 12.80 8.23 -10.09
N SER A 183 12.42 8.36 -11.36
CA SER A 183 13.00 7.59 -12.47
C SER A 183 14.48 7.91 -12.68
N GLU A 184 14.86 9.17 -12.65
CA GLU A 184 16.25 9.60 -12.79
C GLU A 184 17.10 9.06 -11.63
N VAL A 185 16.64 9.20 -10.38
CA VAL A 185 17.36 8.65 -9.22
C VAL A 185 17.50 7.13 -9.32
N PHE A 186 16.44 6.41 -9.73
CA PHE A 186 16.49 4.97 -9.94
C PHE A 186 17.58 4.57 -10.95
N HIS A 187 17.69 5.26 -12.08
CA HIS A 187 18.73 4.99 -13.07
C HIS A 187 20.14 5.36 -12.59
N TYR A 188 20.28 6.46 -11.83
CA TYR A 188 21.54 6.79 -11.18
C TYR A 188 21.93 5.77 -10.12
N LEU A 189 20.98 5.26 -9.32
CA LEU A 189 21.22 4.20 -8.36
C LEU A 189 21.74 2.93 -9.05
N LYS A 190 21.15 2.53 -10.18
CA LYS A 190 21.66 1.44 -11.01
C LYS A 190 23.13 1.63 -11.37
N SER A 191 23.50 2.82 -11.86
CA SER A 191 24.89 3.17 -12.20
C SER A 191 25.81 3.14 -10.97
N VAL A 192 25.35 3.60 -9.81
CA VAL A 192 26.12 3.57 -8.55
C VAL A 192 26.39 2.13 -8.10
N LEU A 193 25.39 1.26 -8.15
CA LEU A 193 25.50 -0.16 -7.82
C LEU A 193 26.49 -0.88 -8.74
N GLN A 194 26.33 -0.71 -10.06
CA GLN A 194 27.22 -1.31 -11.07
C GLN A 194 28.68 -0.91 -10.87
N LYS A 195 28.95 0.38 -10.62
CA LYS A 195 30.34 0.87 -10.38
C LYS A 195 30.96 0.29 -9.13
N LYS A 196 30.17 -0.15 -8.17
CA LYS A 196 30.66 -0.85 -6.96
C LYS A 196 30.69 -2.36 -7.12
N GLY A 197 30.27 -2.92 -8.25
CA GLY A 197 30.23 -4.35 -8.51
C GLY A 197 29.03 -5.06 -7.88
N TYR A 198 27.99 -4.32 -7.47
CA TYR A 198 26.77 -4.88 -6.94
C TYR A 198 25.81 -5.32 -8.05
N GLY A 199 24.98 -6.33 -7.75
CA GLY A 199 23.88 -6.76 -8.62
C GLY A 199 22.83 -5.66 -8.81
N THR A 200 22.18 -5.67 -9.98
CA THR A 200 21.06 -4.77 -10.32
C THR A 200 19.81 -5.54 -10.76
N ALA A 201 19.67 -6.79 -10.30
CA ALA A 201 18.40 -7.50 -10.34
C ALA A 201 17.41 -6.79 -9.41
N VAL A 202 16.12 -6.88 -9.74
CA VAL A 202 15.05 -6.24 -8.97
C VAL A 202 14.27 -7.28 -8.16
N GLY A 203 13.76 -6.85 -7.00
CA GLY A 203 12.85 -7.63 -6.17
C GLY A 203 11.41 -7.60 -6.68
N ASP A 204 10.50 -8.15 -5.88
CA ASP A 204 9.07 -8.29 -6.23
C ASP A 204 8.38 -6.96 -6.52
N GLU A 205 8.84 -5.89 -5.91
CA GLU A 205 8.27 -4.55 -6.07
C GLU A 205 9.05 -3.64 -7.04
N GLY A 206 10.08 -4.18 -7.69
CA GLY A 206 10.83 -3.50 -8.75
C GLY A 206 12.03 -2.67 -8.27
N GLY A 207 12.29 -2.56 -6.96
CA GLY A 207 13.52 -2.00 -6.40
C GLY A 207 14.72 -2.94 -6.59
N PHE A 208 15.95 -2.40 -6.63
CA PHE A 208 17.16 -3.23 -6.73
C PHE A 208 17.36 -4.08 -5.48
N ALA A 209 17.91 -5.29 -5.65
CA ALA A 209 18.07 -6.27 -4.58
C ALA A 209 19.54 -6.72 -4.42
N PRO A 210 20.50 -5.83 -4.16
CA PRO A 210 21.89 -6.19 -3.99
C PRO A 210 22.16 -6.78 -2.60
N ASN A 211 23.21 -7.63 -2.48
CA ASN A 211 23.82 -7.92 -1.19
C ASN A 211 24.67 -6.73 -0.74
N LEU A 212 24.39 -6.18 0.44
CA LEU A 212 25.08 -5.03 1.01
C LEU A 212 25.82 -5.39 2.30
N LYS A 213 26.63 -4.46 2.80
CA LYS A 213 27.41 -4.68 4.03
C LYS A 213 26.62 -4.41 5.31
N SER A 214 25.56 -3.62 5.22
CA SER A 214 24.66 -3.25 6.32
C SER A 214 23.40 -2.59 5.75
N ASN A 215 22.35 -2.43 6.57
CA ASN A 215 21.17 -1.67 6.22
C ASN A 215 21.50 -0.20 5.91
N GLU A 216 22.45 0.39 6.64
CA GLU A 216 22.93 1.77 6.43
C GLU A 216 23.60 1.96 5.07
N GLU A 217 24.27 0.92 4.51
CA GLU A 217 24.88 1.08 3.17
C GLU A 217 23.81 1.34 2.10
N ALA A 218 22.58 0.80 2.25
CA ALA A 218 21.48 1.12 1.34
C ALA A 218 21.19 2.63 1.32
N LEU A 219 21.03 3.25 2.49
CA LEU A 219 20.81 4.70 2.62
C LEU A 219 21.95 5.51 1.99
N SER A 220 23.19 5.12 2.26
CA SER A 220 24.38 5.79 1.70
C SER A 220 24.45 5.71 0.16
N LEU A 221 23.97 4.60 -0.43
CA LEU A 221 23.91 4.44 -1.89
C LEU A 221 22.80 5.28 -2.51
N ILE A 222 21.65 5.35 -1.85
CA ILE A 222 20.51 6.17 -2.25
C ILE A 222 20.91 7.66 -2.21
N MET A 223 21.52 8.13 -1.13
CA MET A 223 22.04 9.51 -1.04
C MET A 223 22.94 9.86 -2.21
N LYS A 224 23.88 8.96 -2.55
CA LYS A 224 24.77 9.16 -3.72
C LYS A 224 24.03 9.17 -5.04
N ALA A 225 22.93 8.45 -5.16
CA ALA A 225 22.12 8.46 -6.38
C ALA A 225 21.36 9.78 -6.50
N ILE A 226 20.77 10.28 -5.41
CA ILE A 226 20.09 11.57 -5.35
C ILE A 226 21.06 12.70 -5.71
N ASP A 227 22.22 12.78 -5.05
CA ASP A 227 23.25 13.81 -5.37
C ASP A 227 23.68 13.77 -6.84
N LYS A 228 23.89 12.56 -7.40
CA LYS A 228 24.31 12.41 -8.80
C LYS A 228 23.23 12.79 -9.81
N SER A 229 21.97 12.69 -9.43
CA SER A 229 20.85 13.13 -10.27
C SER A 229 20.67 14.65 -10.25
N GLY A 230 21.41 15.35 -9.38
CA GLY A 230 21.35 16.81 -9.26
C GLY A 230 20.26 17.31 -8.31
N TYR A 231 19.61 16.42 -7.57
CA TYR A 231 18.61 16.77 -6.56
C TYR A 231 19.23 16.86 -5.17
N SER A 232 18.62 17.69 -4.32
CA SER A 232 19.06 17.94 -2.94
C SER A 232 18.35 16.99 -1.96
N PRO A 233 19.08 16.05 -1.30
CA PRO A 233 18.49 15.21 -0.27
C PRO A 233 17.99 16.09 0.90
N GLY A 234 16.79 15.78 1.42
CA GLY A 234 16.18 16.52 2.52
C GLY A 234 15.54 17.86 2.11
N SER A 235 15.50 18.16 0.80
CA SER A 235 14.79 19.31 0.23
C SER A 235 13.91 18.88 -0.94
N ASP A 236 14.56 18.38 -2.02
CA ASP A 236 13.83 17.91 -3.20
C ASP A 236 13.29 16.50 -3.00
N ILE A 237 14.12 15.63 -2.40
CA ILE A 237 13.82 14.21 -2.19
C ILE A 237 14.14 13.82 -0.75
N PHE A 238 13.17 13.22 -0.09
CA PHE A 238 13.34 12.56 1.21
C PHE A 238 13.38 11.03 1.05
N ILE A 239 13.78 10.35 2.11
CA ILE A 239 13.83 8.89 2.19
C ILE A 239 12.68 8.42 3.11
N ALA A 240 12.06 7.31 2.74
CA ALA A 240 11.19 6.54 3.61
C ALA A 240 11.71 5.11 3.70
N ILE A 241 11.48 4.45 4.83
CA ILE A 241 11.82 3.04 5.03
C ILE A 241 10.59 2.27 5.51
N ASP A 242 10.48 1.03 5.07
CA ASP A 242 9.59 0.02 5.62
C ASP A 242 10.45 -1.09 6.20
N SER A 243 10.39 -1.25 7.51
CA SER A 243 11.21 -2.23 8.21
C SER A 243 10.57 -3.61 8.21
N ALA A 244 9.24 -3.71 8.11
CA ALA A 244 8.48 -4.95 8.27
C ALA A 244 8.99 -5.77 9.45
N ALA A 245 9.05 -5.13 10.63
CA ALA A 245 9.81 -5.63 11.78
C ALA A 245 9.31 -6.97 12.34
N ASN A 246 8.07 -7.37 12.02
CA ASN A 246 7.56 -8.71 12.31
C ASN A 246 8.49 -9.79 11.73
N SER A 247 9.12 -9.54 10.58
CA SER A 247 9.95 -10.53 9.87
C SER A 247 11.24 -10.90 10.61
N PHE A 248 11.72 -10.06 11.52
CA PHE A 248 12.92 -10.27 12.30
C PHE A 248 12.68 -10.16 13.83
N TYR A 249 11.41 -10.27 14.26
CA TYR A 249 11.01 -10.30 15.66
C TYR A 249 10.76 -11.73 16.14
N LEU A 250 11.39 -12.12 17.23
CA LEU A 250 11.18 -13.42 17.89
C LEU A 250 11.42 -13.29 19.39
N ASP A 251 10.53 -13.83 20.21
CA ASP A 251 10.66 -13.93 21.67
C ASP A 251 11.05 -12.60 22.37
N GLY A 252 10.42 -11.49 21.94
CA GLY A 252 10.68 -10.17 22.52
C GLY A 252 11.98 -9.51 22.06
N LYS A 253 12.60 -9.99 20.99
CA LYS A 253 13.84 -9.48 20.43
C LYS A 253 13.75 -9.26 18.92
N TYR A 254 14.45 -8.26 18.44
CA TYR A 254 14.63 -7.95 17.03
C TYR A 254 16.03 -8.35 16.58
N THR A 255 16.14 -9.12 15.50
CA THR A 255 17.42 -9.59 14.99
C THR A 255 17.71 -9.05 13.60
N LEU A 256 18.52 -7.99 13.52
CA LEU A 256 19.00 -7.41 12.25
C LEU A 256 20.35 -8.03 11.91
N SER A 257 20.33 -9.06 11.06
CA SER A 257 21.51 -9.89 10.75
C SER A 257 22.62 -9.14 10.02
N ALA A 258 22.28 -8.08 9.29
CA ALA A 258 23.24 -7.21 8.61
C ALA A 258 23.98 -6.24 9.55
N GLU A 259 23.61 -6.17 10.83
CA GLU A 259 24.20 -5.24 11.78
C GLU A 259 25.27 -5.89 12.65
N LYS A 260 26.28 -5.09 13.07
CA LYS A 260 27.37 -5.56 13.98
C LYS A 260 26.87 -6.06 15.32
N LYS A 261 25.78 -5.46 15.84
CA LYS A 261 25.07 -5.90 17.03
C LYS A 261 23.66 -6.31 16.58
N PRO A 262 23.47 -7.56 16.15
CA PRO A 262 22.26 -7.97 15.48
C PRO A 262 21.04 -7.97 16.40
N VAL A 263 21.17 -8.44 17.64
CA VAL A 263 20.03 -8.56 18.56
C VAL A 263 19.79 -7.26 19.30
N LYS A 264 18.53 -6.80 19.29
CA LYS A 264 18.08 -5.54 19.88
C LYS A 264 16.81 -5.74 20.70
N THR A 265 16.65 -4.94 21.76
CA THR A 265 15.33 -4.71 22.39
C THR A 265 14.58 -3.65 21.60
N SER A 266 13.32 -3.40 21.96
CA SER A 266 12.52 -2.31 21.36
C SER A 266 13.21 -0.95 21.52
N GLU A 267 13.76 -0.66 22.71
CA GLU A 267 14.48 0.59 22.99
C GLU A 267 15.75 0.73 22.15
N GLU A 268 16.51 -0.37 21.97
CA GLU A 268 17.72 -0.38 21.17
C GLU A 268 17.39 -0.22 19.67
N LEU A 269 16.27 -0.78 19.21
CA LEU A 269 15.81 -0.64 17.82
C LEU A 269 15.31 0.81 17.57
N VAL A 270 14.55 1.39 18.47
CA VAL A 270 14.14 2.80 18.40
C VAL A 270 15.35 3.73 18.41
N ALA A 271 16.39 3.42 19.22
CA ALA A 271 17.65 4.19 19.22
C ALA A 271 18.39 4.05 17.88
N PHE A 272 18.38 2.87 17.25
CA PHE A 272 18.94 2.67 15.92
C PHE A 272 18.25 3.52 14.85
N TYR A 273 16.90 3.56 14.83
CA TYR A 273 16.18 4.45 13.92
C TYR A 273 16.46 5.92 14.19
N SER A 274 16.56 6.32 15.46
CA SER A 274 16.87 7.71 15.82
C SER A 274 18.22 8.15 15.26
N ASP A 275 19.26 7.30 15.38
CA ASP A 275 20.59 7.56 14.80
C ASP A 275 20.54 7.67 13.26
N LEU A 276 19.73 6.83 12.59
CA LEU A 276 19.54 6.94 11.14
C LEU A 276 18.83 8.25 10.75
N VAL A 277 17.79 8.64 11.45
CA VAL A 277 17.04 9.89 11.21
C VAL A 277 17.92 11.13 11.41
N GLU A 278 18.84 11.12 12.37
CA GLU A 278 19.78 12.21 12.58
C GLU A 278 20.78 12.38 11.42
N ARG A 279 21.11 11.30 10.72
CA ARG A 279 22.17 11.28 9.68
C ARG A 279 21.65 11.28 8.26
N TYR A 280 20.41 10.89 8.06
CA TYR A 280 19.78 10.76 6.74
C TYR A 280 18.43 11.49 6.72
N PRO A 281 18.00 12.02 5.57
CA PRO A 281 16.72 12.73 5.45
C PRO A 281 15.54 11.75 5.43
N ILE A 282 15.40 10.95 6.48
CA ILE A 282 14.30 9.99 6.63
C ILE A 282 13.09 10.74 7.19
N ILE A 283 12.00 10.78 6.41
CA ILE A 283 10.76 11.46 6.79
C ILE A 283 9.66 10.49 7.22
N SER A 284 9.78 9.21 6.88
CA SER A 284 8.76 8.19 7.18
C SER A 284 9.40 6.86 7.52
N ILE A 285 8.89 6.21 8.57
CA ILE A 285 9.24 4.84 8.99
C ILE A 285 7.95 4.04 9.12
N GLU A 286 7.84 2.97 8.35
CA GLU A 286 6.72 2.03 8.36
C GLU A 286 7.14 0.76 9.10
N ASP A 287 6.22 0.23 9.93
CA ASP A 287 6.35 -1.00 10.70
C ASP A 287 7.73 -1.17 11.34
N GLY A 288 8.15 -0.11 12.03
CA GLY A 288 9.45 -0.08 12.73
C GLY A 288 9.55 -1.06 13.88
N LEU A 289 8.42 -1.58 14.36
CA LEU A 289 8.31 -2.54 15.46
C LEU A 289 7.24 -3.58 15.13
N ALA A 290 7.25 -4.72 15.84
CA ALA A 290 6.31 -5.81 15.66
C ALA A 290 4.87 -5.38 15.99
N GLU A 291 3.88 -6.01 15.35
CA GLU A 291 2.46 -5.64 15.38
C GLU A 291 1.80 -5.74 16.77
N ASP A 292 2.41 -6.44 17.71
CA ASP A 292 1.94 -6.56 19.09
C ASP A 292 2.87 -5.90 20.12
N ASP A 293 3.94 -5.23 19.70
CA ASP A 293 4.85 -4.47 20.58
C ASP A 293 4.31 -3.05 20.85
N TRP A 294 3.10 -2.96 21.42
CA TRP A 294 2.39 -1.69 21.68
C TRP A 294 3.20 -0.70 22.51
N ASP A 295 3.97 -1.17 23.51
CA ASP A 295 4.82 -0.33 24.34
C ASP A 295 6.01 0.22 23.56
N GLY A 296 6.62 -0.59 22.71
CA GLY A 296 7.67 -0.16 21.78
C GLY A 296 7.17 0.88 20.77
N TRP A 297 5.97 0.67 20.20
CA TRP A 297 5.31 1.65 19.32
C TRP A 297 5.09 2.98 20.02
N LYS A 298 4.65 2.96 21.29
CA LYS A 298 4.48 4.18 22.08
C LYS A 298 5.81 4.90 22.27
N LEU A 299 6.87 4.18 22.64
CA LEU A 299 8.21 4.75 22.79
C LEU A 299 8.71 5.36 21.48
N MET A 300 8.52 4.68 20.35
CA MET A 300 8.94 5.18 19.04
C MET A 300 8.18 6.45 18.65
N THR A 301 6.87 6.47 18.88
CA THR A 301 6.03 7.63 18.60
C THR A 301 6.42 8.83 19.45
N ASP A 302 6.62 8.64 20.76
CA ASP A 302 7.04 9.71 21.67
C ASP A 302 8.40 10.29 21.30
N LYS A 303 9.29 9.46 20.76
CA LYS A 303 10.66 9.88 20.45
C LYS A 303 10.81 10.50 19.07
N LEU A 304 10.12 9.98 18.07
CA LEU A 304 10.31 10.36 16.67
C LEU A 304 9.08 11.02 16.03
N GLY A 305 7.88 10.76 16.54
CA GLY A 305 6.62 11.12 15.89
C GLY A 305 6.40 12.62 15.68
N ALA A 306 7.12 13.49 16.39
CA ALA A 306 7.05 14.93 16.15
C ALA A 306 7.74 15.37 14.85
N SER A 307 8.73 14.61 14.35
CA SER A 307 9.54 14.97 13.18
C SER A 307 9.53 13.91 12.07
N VAL A 308 9.02 12.71 12.35
CA VAL A 308 8.98 11.58 11.43
C VAL A 308 7.57 11.01 11.38
N GLN A 309 7.08 10.73 10.19
CA GLN A 309 5.85 9.98 10.00
C GLN A 309 6.07 8.52 10.41
N ILE A 310 5.31 8.05 11.39
CA ILE A 310 5.33 6.67 11.87
C ILE A 310 4.10 5.97 11.34
N VAL A 311 4.30 5.11 10.35
CA VAL A 311 3.22 4.42 9.61
C VAL A 311 2.98 3.04 10.22
N GLY A 312 1.74 2.78 10.61
CA GLY A 312 1.32 1.43 10.98
C GLY A 312 0.69 0.70 9.79
N ASP A 313 1.29 -0.43 9.40
CA ASP A 313 0.75 -1.40 8.45
C ASP A 313 0.19 -2.61 9.21
N ASP A 314 1.02 -3.56 9.58
CA ASP A 314 0.58 -4.81 10.25
C ASP A 314 -0.09 -4.55 11.60
N ILE A 315 0.29 -3.50 12.33
CA ILE A 315 -0.35 -3.14 13.59
C ILE A 315 -1.81 -2.69 13.40
N PHE A 316 -2.17 -2.10 12.27
CA PHE A 316 -3.51 -1.59 12.00
C PHE A 316 -4.30 -2.38 10.96
N VAL A 317 -3.63 -3.00 9.98
CA VAL A 317 -4.21 -3.84 8.91
C VAL A 317 -5.45 -3.23 8.25
N THR A 318 -5.46 -1.92 8.02
CA THR A 318 -6.63 -1.17 7.49
C THR A 318 -7.90 -1.38 8.32
N ASN A 319 -7.79 -1.83 9.57
CA ASN A 319 -8.89 -2.15 10.46
C ASN A 319 -9.19 -0.98 11.40
N ARG A 320 -10.45 -0.50 11.36
CA ARG A 320 -10.90 0.65 12.16
C ARG A 320 -10.75 0.43 13.66
N GLU A 321 -11.04 -0.77 14.18
CA GLU A 321 -10.95 -1.05 15.62
C GLU A 321 -9.51 -1.03 16.12
N ARG A 322 -8.57 -1.59 15.34
CA ARG A 322 -7.14 -1.54 15.65
C ARG A 322 -6.60 -0.11 15.58
N LEU A 323 -7.05 0.67 14.60
CA LEU A 323 -6.73 2.10 14.50
C LEU A 323 -7.24 2.88 15.72
N GLU A 324 -8.49 2.65 16.15
CA GLU A 324 -9.05 3.29 17.37
C GLU A 324 -8.22 2.96 18.62
N LYS A 325 -7.76 1.72 18.75
CA LYS A 325 -6.84 1.34 19.82
C LYS A 325 -5.54 2.15 19.73
N GLY A 326 -4.94 2.26 18.54
CA GLY A 326 -3.73 3.05 18.32
C GLY A 326 -3.92 4.52 18.68
N ILE A 327 -5.00 5.13 18.22
CA ILE A 327 -5.36 6.52 18.54
C ILE A 327 -5.49 6.69 20.05
N SER A 328 -6.21 5.80 20.74
CA SER A 328 -6.43 5.88 22.19
C SER A 328 -5.13 5.78 23.01
N LEU A 329 -4.13 5.05 22.50
CA LEU A 329 -2.82 4.88 23.12
C LEU A 329 -1.82 5.96 22.68
N GLY A 330 -2.15 6.76 21.66
CA GLY A 330 -1.25 7.78 21.11
C GLY A 330 -0.02 7.17 20.47
N ILE A 331 -0.20 6.12 19.66
CA ILE A 331 0.86 5.42 18.93
C ILE A 331 0.70 5.61 17.43
N ALA A 332 1.82 5.63 16.70
CA ALA A 332 1.88 6.02 15.29
C ALA A 332 1.32 7.44 15.06
N ASN A 333 1.33 7.90 13.82
CA ASN A 333 0.71 9.14 13.37
C ASN A 333 0.31 9.06 11.90
N SER A 334 0.35 7.84 11.35
CA SER A 334 -0.03 7.51 9.98
C SER A 334 -0.51 6.06 9.90
N ILE A 335 -1.35 5.75 8.93
CA ILE A 335 -1.81 4.38 8.64
C ILE A 335 -1.59 4.04 7.17
N LEU A 336 -1.13 2.81 6.91
CA LEU A 336 -1.14 2.23 5.58
C LEU A 336 -2.53 1.69 5.24
N ILE A 337 -3.00 1.95 4.03
CA ILE A 337 -4.32 1.55 3.56
C ILE A 337 -4.16 0.53 2.43
N LYS A 338 -4.56 -0.69 2.70
CA LYS A 338 -4.57 -1.82 1.77
C LYS A 338 -5.98 -2.39 1.68
N LEU A 339 -6.65 -2.20 0.55
CA LEU A 339 -8.04 -2.60 0.33
C LEU A 339 -8.31 -4.07 0.69
N ASN A 340 -7.38 -4.97 0.35
CA ASN A 340 -7.56 -6.40 0.59
C ASN A 340 -7.34 -6.85 2.04
N GLN A 341 -6.74 -6.00 2.90
CA GLN A 341 -6.60 -6.30 4.33
C GLN A 341 -7.94 -6.27 5.06
N ILE A 342 -8.91 -5.48 4.55
CA ILE A 342 -10.25 -5.35 5.15
C ILE A 342 -11.35 -5.96 4.29
N GLY A 343 -11.25 -5.90 2.94
CA GLY A 343 -12.07 -6.68 2.02
C GLY A 343 -13.34 -6.02 1.48
N THR A 344 -13.63 -4.75 1.79
CA THR A 344 -14.67 -3.94 1.12
C THR A 344 -14.23 -2.50 0.93
N LEU A 345 -14.81 -1.83 -0.06
CA LEU A 345 -14.58 -0.40 -0.28
C LEU A 345 -15.13 0.43 0.89
N THR A 346 -16.33 0.12 1.36
CA THR A 346 -16.99 0.86 2.46
C THR A 346 -16.14 0.88 3.73
N GLU A 347 -15.66 -0.27 4.21
CA GLU A 347 -14.82 -0.34 5.41
C GLU A 347 -13.48 0.39 5.21
N THR A 348 -12.91 0.32 4.00
CA THR A 348 -11.69 1.07 3.65
C THR A 348 -11.91 2.58 3.75
N LEU A 349 -13.02 3.10 3.19
CA LEU A 349 -13.36 4.52 3.25
C LEU A 349 -13.57 4.98 4.70
N GLU A 350 -14.30 4.21 5.50
CA GLU A 350 -14.53 4.49 6.93
C GLU A 350 -13.23 4.54 7.74
N THR A 351 -12.27 3.67 7.42
CA THR A 351 -10.96 3.66 8.08
C THR A 351 -10.15 4.90 7.69
N ILE A 352 -10.16 5.29 6.40
CA ILE A 352 -9.48 6.52 5.93
C ILE A 352 -10.09 7.77 6.60
N GLU A 353 -11.42 7.87 6.63
CA GLU A 353 -12.12 8.98 7.28
C GLU A 353 -11.74 9.08 8.75
N ARG A 354 -11.77 7.96 9.46
CA ARG A 354 -11.43 7.92 10.88
C ARG A 354 -9.98 8.30 11.17
N ALA A 355 -9.03 7.85 10.32
CA ALA A 355 -7.64 8.24 10.43
C ALA A 355 -7.47 9.77 10.32
N LYS A 356 -8.11 10.38 9.32
CA LYS A 356 -8.05 11.82 9.11
C LYS A 356 -8.69 12.63 10.24
N GLU A 357 -9.82 12.18 10.80
CA GLU A 357 -10.45 12.79 11.97
C GLU A 357 -9.50 12.82 13.19
N ALA A 358 -8.60 11.84 13.28
CA ALA A 358 -7.60 11.75 14.33
C ALA A 358 -6.26 12.41 13.97
N GLU A 359 -6.20 13.18 12.86
CA GLU A 359 -5.01 13.84 12.34
C GLU A 359 -3.88 12.87 11.92
N TYR A 360 -4.20 11.59 11.68
CA TYR A 360 -3.27 10.64 11.04
C TYR A 360 -3.23 10.87 9.53
N THR A 361 -2.05 10.83 8.96
CA THR A 361 -1.91 10.73 7.49
C THR A 361 -2.29 9.34 7.02
N THR A 362 -2.67 9.24 5.75
CA THR A 362 -3.05 7.97 5.11
C THR A 362 -2.18 7.73 3.89
N VAL A 363 -1.60 6.54 3.79
CA VAL A 363 -0.80 6.11 2.64
C VAL A 363 -1.54 4.97 1.95
N VAL A 364 -2.05 5.18 0.74
CA VAL A 364 -2.68 4.10 -0.03
C VAL A 364 -1.60 3.21 -0.62
N SER A 365 -1.68 1.91 -0.35
CA SER A 365 -0.59 0.99 -0.66
C SER A 365 -1.02 -0.15 -1.56
N HIS A 366 -0.08 -0.57 -2.43
CA HIS A 366 -0.11 -1.82 -3.17
C HIS A 366 0.17 -3.03 -2.25
N ARG A 367 0.22 -4.22 -2.88
CA ARG A 367 0.75 -5.44 -2.24
C ARG A 367 1.93 -5.98 -3.05
N SER A 368 2.66 -6.94 -2.47
CA SER A 368 3.77 -7.63 -3.17
C SER A 368 3.29 -8.37 -4.44
N GLY A 369 2.13 -9.02 -4.39
CA GLY A 369 1.43 -9.59 -5.55
C GLY A 369 0.39 -8.63 -6.10
N GLU A 370 0.69 -7.98 -7.21
CA GLU A 370 -0.16 -7.00 -7.86
C GLU A 370 -0.67 -7.51 -9.23
N THR A 371 -1.71 -6.84 -9.69
CA THR A 371 -2.22 -6.96 -11.05
C THR A 371 -2.07 -5.63 -11.77
N GLU A 372 -2.51 -5.52 -13.03
CA GLU A 372 -2.58 -4.24 -13.75
C GLU A 372 -3.70 -3.30 -13.26
N ASP A 373 -4.52 -3.74 -12.31
CA ASP A 373 -5.61 -2.95 -11.74
C ASP A 373 -5.11 -1.66 -11.07
N THR A 374 -5.77 -0.54 -11.34
CA THR A 374 -5.36 0.80 -10.89
C THR A 374 -6.30 1.41 -9.85
N PHE A 375 -7.22 0.64 -9.26
CA PHE A 375 -8.23 1.15 -8.33
C PHE A 375 -7.62 1.98 -7.21
N MET A 376 -6.49 1.53 -6.65
CA MET A 376 -5.80 2.21 -5.55
C MET A 376 -5.36 3.64 -5.91
N SER A 377 -5.03 3.91 -7.18
CA SER A 377 -4.65 5.25 -7.64
C SER A 377 -5.85 6.20 -7.61
N ASP A 378 -6.99 5.74 -8.13
CA ASP A 378 -8.24 6.48 -8.07
C ASP A 378 -8.70 6.70 -6.63
N LEU A 379 -8.56 5.70 -5.74
CA LEU A 379 -8.87 5.80 -4.31
C LEU A 379 -8.01 6.86 -3.60
N ALA A 380 -6.71 6.89 -3.88
CA ALA A 380 -5.79 7.85 -3.26
C ALA A 380 -6.18 9.29 -3.58
N VAL A 381 -6.59 9.57 -4.82
CA VAL A 381 -7.08 10.88 -5.25
C VAL A 381 -8.49 11.14 -4.71
N ALA A 382 -9.39 10.16 -4.80
CA ALA A 382 -10.78 10.27 -4.31
C ALA A 382 -10.83 10.75 -2.86
N MET A 383 -10.02 10.14 -2.03
CA MET A 383 -9.99 10.43 -0.60
C MET A 383 -8.98 11.50 -0.22
N ASN A 384 -8.30 12.16 -1.18
CA ASN A 384 -7.22 13.12 -0.91
C ASN A 384 -6.25 12.59 0.15
N CYS A 385 -5.75 11.36 -0.03
CA CYS A 385 -4.88 10.70 0.96
C CYS A 385 -3.50 11.36 1.07
N GLY A 386 -3.07 12.05 0.02
CA GLY A 386 -1.83 12.80 -0.01
C GLY A 386 -0.58 11.96 -0.25
N GLN A 387 -0.63 10.64 -0.06
CA GLN A 387 0.51 9.73 -0.24
C GLN A 387 0.09 8.41 -0.86
N ILE A 388 0.97 7.81 -1.66
CA ILE A 388 0.77 6.49 -2.29
C ILE A 388 2.07 5.69 -2.28
N LYS A 389 1.98 4.41 -1.94
CA LYS A 389 3.07 3.43 -1.98
C LYS A 389 2.74 2.39 -3.05
N SER A 390 3.43 2.41 -4.20
CA SER A 390 3.12 1.53 -5.33
C SER A 390 4.37 0.90 -5.96
N GLY A 391 5.35 0.55 -5.13
CA GLY A 391 6.59 -0.06 -5.59
C GLY A 391 7.49 0.90 -6.36
N SER A 392 8.28 0.36 -7.27
CA SER A 392 9.30 1.10 -8.02
C SER A 392 8.77 1.67 -9.34
N VAL A 393 9.62 2.48 -10.01
CA VAL A 393 9.46 2.88 -11.41
C VAL A 393 9.92 1.79 -12.39
N SER A 394 9.68 0.56 -12.04
CA SER A 394 10.04 -0.68 -12.73
C SER A 394 8.94 -1.70 -12.47
N ARG A 395 8.72 -2.66 -13.39
CA ARG A 395 7.61 -3.64 -13.43
C ARG A 395 6.26 -2.99 -13.77
N SER A 396 5.59 -3.54 -14.79
CA SER A 396 4.41 -2.91 -15.43
C SER A 396 3.23 -2.72 -14.51
N GLU A 397 3.00 -3.66 -13.59
CA GLU A 397 1.91 -3.62 -12.61
C GLU A 397 2.08 -2.47 -11.60
N ARG A 398 3.32 -2.04 -11.31
CA ARG A 398 3.62 -0.86 -10.49
C ARG A 398 3.39 0.42 -11.29
N LEU A 399 3.98 0.47 -12.49
CA LEU A 399 3.86 1.61 -13.40
C LEU A 399 2.42 1.90 -13.81
N ALA A 400 1.56 0.87 -13.90
CA ALA A 400 0.14 1.05 -14.19
C ALA A 400 -0.52 2.07 -13.24
N LYS A 401 -0.20 2.02 -11.93
CA LYS A 401 -0.72 2.90 -10.89
C LYS A 401 -0.20 4.34 -11.07
N TYR A 402 1.10 4.50 -11.29
CA TYR A 402 1.70 5.82 -11.54
C TYR A 402 1.20 6.44 -12.85
N ASN A 403 1.08 5.65 -13.90
CA ASN A 403 0.52 6.11 -15.18
C ASN A 403 -0.95 6.53 -15.04
N GLN A 404 -1.73 5.87 -14.19
CA GLN A 404 -3.10 6.29 -13.88
C GLN A 404 -3.12 7.64 -13.17
N LEU A 405 -2.24 7.88 -12.21
CA LEU A 405 -2.14 9.17 -11.52
C LEU A 405 -1.75 10.31 -12.47
N ILE A 406 -0.85 10.06 -13.45
CA ILE A 406 -0.51 11.04 -14.50
C ILE A 406 -1.77 11.39 -15.31
N ARG A 407 -2.62 10.40 -15.69
CA ARG A 407 -3.86 10.67 -16.42
C ARG A 407 -4.86 11.46 -15.58
N ILE A 408 -4.97 11.14 -14.28
CA ILE A 408 -5.86 11.87 -13.36
C ILE A 408 -5.36 13.31 -13.18
N GLU A 409 -4.05 13.53 -13.03
CA GLU A 409 -3.46 14.88 -12.95
C GLU A 409 -3.76 15.69 -14.22
N GLU A 410 -3.60 15.07 -15.40
CA GLU A 410 -3.92 15.70 -16.68
C GLU A 410 -5.41 16.03 -16.82
N GLU A 411 -6.31 15.14 -16.36
CA GLU A 411 -7.77 15.37 -16.38
C GLU A 411 -8.19 16.50 -15.42
N LEU A 412 -7.56 16.59 -14.24
CA LEU A 412 -7.81 17.65 -13.26
C LEU A 412 -7.26 19.01 -13.74
N GLY A 413 -6.19 19.02 -14.54
CA GLY A 413 -5.55 20.24 -15.02
C GLY A 413 -5.15 21.18 -13.88
N ASP A 414 -5.51 22.45 -13.98
CA ASP A 414 -5.20 23.48 -12.97
C ASP A 414 -5.83 23.23 -11.58
N ASN A 415 -6.76 22.26 -11.47
CA ASN A 415 -7.35 21.88 -10.19
C ASN A 415 -6.56 20.78 -9.48
N ALA A 416 -5.60 20.16 -10.12
CA ALA A 416 -4.72 19.16 -9.49
C ALA A 416 -3.85 19.83 -8.41
N VAL A 417 -3.75 19.20 -7.25
CA VAL A 417 -2.94 19.72 -6.13
C VAL A 417 -1.92 18.68 -5.73
N TYR A 418 -0.65 18.94 -6.00
CA TYR A 418 0.45 18.15 -5.46
C TYR A 418 0.99 18.84 -4.21
N ARG A 419 0.75 18.25 -3.03
CA ARG A 419 1.03 18.93 -1.76
C ARG A 419 2.50 18.93 -1.35
N GLY A 420 3.34 18.06 -1.93
CA GLY A 420 4.72 17.91 -1.49
C GLY A 420 4.84 17.70 0.01
N MET A 421 5.63 18.53 0.70
CA MET A 421 5.74 18.51 2.16
C MET A 421 4.41 18.78 2.90
N GLY A 422 3.44 19.40 2.26
CA GLY A 422 2.11 19.61 2.84
C GLY A 422 1.30 18.32 3.05
N ALA A 423 1.71 17.20 2.44
CA ALA A 423 1.11 15.89 2.68
C ALA A 423 1.46 15.29 4.06
N PHE A 424 2.48 15.83 4.72
CA PHE A 424 2.95 15.42 6.04
C PHE A 424 2.46 16.39 7.11
N TYR A 425 1.14 16.58 7.21
CA TYR A 425 0.53 17.50 8.17
C TYR A 425 0.59 17.01 9.63
N ASN A 426 0.93 15.74 9.84
CA ASN A 426 1.05 15.05 11.12
C ASN A 426 2.40 15.25 11.81
N ILE A 427 3.39 15.88 11.15
CA ILE A 427 4.70 16.14 11.72
C ILE A 427 5.02 17.64 11.69
N SER A 428 5.85 18.07 12.64
CA SER A 428 6.32 19.45 12.70
C SER A 428 7.27 19.72 11.51
N LYS A 429 7.00 20.76 10.75
CA LYS A 429 7.95 21.24 9.75
C LYS A 429 9.16 21.81 10.47
N GLY A 430 10.32 21.16 10.34
CA GLY A 430 11.59 21.65 10.87
C GLY A 430 12.04 22.94 10.18
#